data_64aecf5ac5e1744436cb805063e41b82
#
_entry.id   64aecf5ac5e1744436cb805063e41b82
#
_cell.length_a   1.000
_cell.length_b   1.000
_cell.length_c   1.000
_cell.angle_alpha   90.00
_cell.angle_beta   90.00
_cell.angle_gamma   90.00
#
_symmetry.space_group_name_H-M   'P 1'
#
loop_
_entity.id
_entity.type
_entity.pdbx_description
1 polymer ?
#
loop_
_entity_poly.entity_id
_entity_poly.type
_entity_poly.pdbx_seq_one_letter_code
_entity_poly.pdbx_strand_id
1 'polypeptide(L)'
;MSKKGSRSSGRAVLTSAILLAATVGNAAAPLTLTGWDRRAVETARRGALKRLESEECRKVFIDFTDAQGRTLQQNLEKRTASPAEYIGLVPFVDGSSQALCRETKTALVATPGVRRVFVCRTFAEVQLRQPGLAESLVIHEILHTLGLGENPPTSIEITQRVQARCR
;
A
#
# COMPACT_ATOMS: atom_id res chain seq x y z
N MET A 1 -57.62 -1.44 61.47
CA MET A 1 -56.28 -2.10 61.29
C MET A 1 -55.60 -1.48 60.06
N SER A 2 -54.62 -0.62 60.36
CA SER A 2 -53.94 0.19 59.30
C SER A 2 -52.62 -0.47 58.91
N LYS A 3 -52.40 -0.71 57.64
CA LYS A 3 -51.10 -1.15 57.10
C LYS A 3 -50.45 -0.03 56.31
N LYS A 4 -49.36 0.51 56.86
CA LYS A 4 -48.45 1.48 56.35
C LYS A 4 -47.59 0.82 55.21
N GLY A 5 -47.70 1.29 54.02
CA GLY A 5 -46.82 0.91 52.92
C GLY A 5 -45.59 1.78 52.88
N SER A 6 -44.41 1.15 52.98
CA SER A 6 -43.09 1.77 52.85
C SER A 6 -42.75 1.97 51.37
N ARG A 7 -42.49 3.23 50.96
CA ARG A 7 -41.94 3.56 49.65
C ARG A 7 -40.41 3.50 49.68
N SER A 8 -39.83 2.52 49.05
CA SER A 8 -38.39 2.44 48.77
C SER A 8 -38.03 3.32 47.60
N SER A 9 -37.21 4.34 47.87
CA SER A 9 -36.70 5.27 46.85
C SER A 9 -35.42 4.68 46.25
N GLY A 10 -35.54 3.99 45.13
CA GLY A 10 -34.36 3.50 44.36
C GLY A 10 -33.66 4.64 43.65
N ARG A 11 -32.46 4.96 44.10
CA ARG A 11 -31.53 5.86 43.35
C ARG A 11 -30.96 5.08 42.20
N ALA A 12 -31.30 5.48 40.97
CA ALA A 12 -30.65 5.00 39.75
C ALA A 12 -29.27 5.66 39.63
N VAL A 13 -28.22 4.88 39.75
CA VAL A 13 -26.84 5.29 39.46
C VAL A 13 -26.64 5.14 37.94
N LEU A 14 -26.62 6.26 37.24
CA LEU A 14 -26.23 6.32 35.82
C LEU A 14 -24.72 6.19 35.73
N THR A 15 -24.23 4.99 35.44
CA THR A 15 -22.83 4.75 35.05
C THR A 15 -22.64 5.14 33.57
N SER A 16 -22.05 6.33 33.34
CA SER A 16 -21.61 6.76 32.02
C SER A 16 -20.41 5.92 31.58
N ALA A 17 -20.62 4.99 30.69
CA ALA A 17 -19.54 4.27 30.01
C ALA A 17 -18.89 5.22 28.98
N ILE A 18 -17.68 5.69 29.30
CA ILE A 18 -16.84 6.43 28.35
C ILE A 18 -16.26 5.39 27.38
N LEU A 19 -16.80 5.33 26.16
CA LEU A 19 -16.17 4.60 25.05
C LEU A 19 -14.90 5.37 24.63
N LEU A 20 -13.73 4.91 25.06
CA LEU A 20 -12.47 5.30 24.45
C LEU A 20 -12.43 4.65 23.04
N ALA A 21 -12.71 5.43 22.02
CA ALA A 21 -12.40 5.05 20.64
C ALA A 21 -10.86 5.03 20.49
N ALA A 22 -10.28 3.83 20.56
CA ALA A 22 -8.89 3.65 20.21
C ALA A 22 -8.76 3.92 18.69
N THR A 23 -8.21 5.08 18.32
CA THR A 23 -7.75 5.35 16.97
C THR A 23 -6.57 4.40 16.71
N VAL A 24 -6.83 3.32 15.99
CA VAL A 24 -5.78 2.45 15.47
C VAL A 24 -5.04 3.28 14.42
N GLY A 25 -3.98 3.96 14.85
CA GLY A 25 -3.07 4.65 13.96
C GLY A 25 -2.48 3.62 13.00
N ASN A 26 -2.78 3.78 11.71
CA ASN A 26 -2.21 2.96 10.64
C ASN A 26 -0.70 3.22 10.59
N ALA A 27 0.09 2.46 11.34
CA ALA A 27 1.53 2.52 11.29
C ALA A 27 1.99 2.01 9.91
N ALA A 28 2.53 2.92 9.09
CA ALA A 28 3.14 2.54 7.81
C ALA A 28 4.25 1.50 8.04
N ALA A 29 4.36 0.53 7.12
CA ALA A 29 5.44 -0.46 7.17
C ALA A 29 6.81 0.25 7.17
N PRO A 30 7.74 -0.16 8.03
CA PRO A 30 9.04 0.50 8.15
C PRO A 30 9.83 0.36 6.86
N LEU A 31 10.47 1.45 6.43
CA LEU A 31 11.49 1.41 5.37
C LEU A 31 12.80 0.97 6.00
N THR A 32 13.34 -0.17 5.55
CA THR A 32 14.63 -0.69 6.02
C THR A 32 15.82 -0.06 5.29
N LEU A 33 15.55 0.97 4.51
CA LEU A 33 16.53 1.76 3.78
C LEU A 33 17.09 2.90 4.64
N THR A 34 18.27 3.39 4.28
CA THR A 34 18.93 4.53 4.92
C THR A 34 19.27 5.61 3.90
N GLY A 35 19.56 6.82 4.39
CA GLY A 35 20.10 7.90 3.58
C GLY A 35 19.23 8.33 2.40
N TRP A 36 19.82 8.42 1.22
CA TRP A 36 19.20 8.90 -0.02
C TRP A 36 18.09 7.97 -0.52
N ASP A 37 18.32 6.66 -0.48
CA ASP A 37 17.33 5.68 -0.97
C ASP A 37 16.04 5.74 -0.17
N ARG A 38 16.12 5.87 1.15
CA ARG A 38 14.94 6.09 2.00
C ARG A 38 14.16 7.32 1.56
N ARG A 39 14.84 8.48 1.42
CA ARG A 39 14.16 9.74 1.02
C ARG A 39 13.53 9.63 -0.36
N ALA A 40 14.23 9.01 -1.32
CA ALA A 40 13.71 8.79 -2.66
C ALA A 40 12.44 7.95 -2.63
N VAL A 41 12.45 6.83 -1.91
CA VAL A 41 11.28 5.95 -1.77
C VAL A 41 10.13 6.64 -1.05
N GLU A 42 10.38 7.35 0.05
CA GLU A 42 9.35 8.08 0.78
C GLU A 42 8.68 9.15 -0.09
N THR A 43 9.46 9.84 -0.93
CA THR A 43 8.95 10.85 -1.86
C THR A 43 8.11 10.20 -2.96
N ALA A 44 8.62 9.15 -3.62
CA ALA A 44 7.88 8.44 -4.66
C ALA A 44 6.58 7.80 -4.13
N ARG A 45 6.63 7.22 -2.92
CA ARG A 45 5.43 6.67 -2.26
C ARG A 45 4.35 7.74 -2.03
N ARG A 46 4.73 8.92 -1.52
CA ARG A 46 3.75 10.02 -1.36
C ARG A 46 3.13 10.43 -2.69
N GLY A 47 3.93 10.52 -3.76
CA GLY A 47 3.41 10.81 -5.09
C GLY A 47 2.49 9.70 -5.62
N ALA A 48 2.88 8.44 -5.46
CA ALA A 48 2.04 7.29 -5.82
C ALA A 48 0.70 7.29 -5.07
N LEU A 49 0.72 7.57 -3.76
CA LEU A 49 -0.49 7.70 -2.95
C LEU A 49 -1.40 8.82 -3.47
N LYS A 50 -0.84 9.99 -3.79
CA LYS A 50 -1.60 11.10 -4.38
C LYS A 50 -2.25 10.73 -5.71
N ARG A 51 -1.55 9.99 -6.59
CA ARG A 51 -2.14 9.49 -7.84
C ARG A 51 -3.31 8.55 -7.59
N LEU A 52 -3.21 7.69 -6.61
CA LEU A 52 -4.25 6.72 -6.23
C LEU A 52 -5.47 7.36 -5.53
N GLU A 53 -5.47 8.66 -5.24
CA GLU A 53 -6.68 9.41 -4.86
C GLU A 53 -7.66 9.48 -6.04
N SER A 54 -7.16 9.49 -7.28
CA SER A 54 -7.98 9.45 -8.50
C SER A 54 -8.63 8.08 -8.68
N GLU A 55 -9.94 8.08 -8.96
CA GLU A 55 -10.66 6.86 -9.31
C GLU A 55 -10.11 6.22 -10.57
N GLU A 56 -9.71 7.01 -11.56
CA GLU A 56 -9.11 6.50 -12.81
C GLU A 56 -7.81 5.75 -12.55
N CYS A 57 -6.94 6.25 -11.67
CA CYS A 57 -5.72 5.55 -11.29
C CYS A 57 -6.04 4.24 -10.54
N ARG A 58 -7.03 4.22 -9.65
CA ARG A 58 -7.42 2.99 -8.96
C ARG A 58 -7.91 1.87 -9.87
N LYS A 59 -8.40 2.19 -11.08
CA LYS A 59 -8.79 1.18 -12.07
C LYS A 59 -7.64 0.27 -12.48
N VAL A 60 -6.37 0.66 -12.27
CA VAL A 60 -5.22 -0.20 -12.54
C VAL A 60 -5.28 -1.54 -11.81
N PHE A 61 -5.93 -1.61 -10.64
CA PHE A 61 -6.09 -2.85 -9.88
C PHE A 61 -7.12 -3.82 -10.48
N ILE A 62 -8.01 -3.35 -11.35
CA ILE A 62 -8.95 -4.20 -12.09
C ILE A 62 -8.49 -4.47 -13.53
N ASP A 63 -7.54 -3.69 -14.05
CA ASP A 63 -6.97 -3.89 -15.39
C ASP A 63 -6.12 -5.17 -15.47
N PHE A 64 -5.66 -5.70 -14.34
CA PHE A 64 -4.77 -6.86 -14.26
C PHE A 64 -5.33 -7.97 -13.38
N THR A 65 -4.88 -9.20 -13.66
CA THR A 65 -5.21 -10.39 -12.89
C THR A 65 -3.96 -11.11 -12.41
N ASP A 66 -4.10 -11.90 -11.35
CA ASP A 66 -3.06 -12.85 -10.93
C ASP A 66 -3.09 -14.14 -11.79
N ALA A 67 -2.16 -15.06 -11.52
CA ALA A 67 -2.06 -16.33 -12.22
C ALA A 67 -3.31 -17.25 -12.06
N GLN A 68 -4.20 -16.93 -11.13
CA GLN A 68 -5.47 -17.63 -10.90
C GLN A 68 -6.66 -16.91 -11.56
N GLY A 69 -6.42 -15.86 -12.34
CA GLY A 69 -7.46 -15.07 -13.01
C GLY A 69 -8.26 -14.13 -12.10
N ARG A 70 -7.83 -13.92 -10.84
CA ARG A 70 -8.47 -12.96 -9.93
C ARG A 70 -7.92 -11.57 -10.21
N THR A 71 -8.78 -10.55 -10.21
CA THR A 71 -8.31 -9.17 -10.32
C THR A 71 -7.43 -8.81 -9.12
N LEU A 72 -6.46 -7.90 -9.33
CA LEU A 72 -5.64 -7.43 -8.22
C LEU A 72 -6.46 -6.63 -7.21
N GLN A 73 -7.59 -6.04 -7.63
CA GLN A 73 -8.56 -5.43 -6.73
C GLN A 73 -9.12 -6.45 -5.73
N GLN A 74 -9.51 -7.65 -6.19
CA GLN A 74 -9.99 -8.72 -5.30
C GLN A 74 -8.89 -9.18 -4.32
N ASN A 75 -7.62 -9.21 -4.76
CA ASN A 75 -6.51 -9.55 -3.89
C ASN A 75 -6.18 -8.44 -2.89
N LEU A 76 -6.37 -7.18 -3.27
CA LEU A 76 -6.23 -6.02 -2.39
C LEU A 76 -7.29 -6.05 -1.27
N GLU A 77 -8.56 -6.23 -1.63
CA GLU A 77 -9.69 -6.26 -0.69
C GLU A 77 -9.58 -7.36 0.38
N LYS A 78 -8.92 -8.48 0.05
CA LYS A 78 -8.62 -9.54 1.02
C LYS A 78 -7.56 -9.15 2.05
N ARG A 79 -6.80 -8.08 1.81
CA ARG A 79 -5.64 -7.68 2.62
C ARG A 79 -5.88 -6.39 3.40
N THR A 80 -6.58 -5.43 2.80
CA THR A 80 -6.80 -4.10 3.36
C THR A 80 -8.08 -3.47 2.79
N ALA A 81 -8.51 -2.36 3.39
CA ALA A 81 -9.67 -1.61 2.93
C ALA A 81 -9.36 -0.69 1.73
N SER A 82 -8.09 -0.33 1.49
CA SER A 82 -7.73 0.62 0.45
C SER A 82 -6.32 0.42 -0.12
N PRO A 83 -6.05 0.90 -1.37
CA PRO A 83 -4.70 0.92 -1.93
C PRO A 83 -3.70 1.68 -1.07
N ALA A 84 -4.12 2.81 -0.48
CA ALA A 84 -3.25 3.64 0.37
C ALA A 84 -2.81 2.89 1.62
N GLU A 85 -3.73 2.21 2.29
CA GLU A 85 -3.43 1.36 3.43
C GLU A 85 -2.47 0.24 3.04
N TYR A 86 -2.72 -0.45 1.93
CA TYR A 86 -1.88 -1.53 1.46
C TYR A 86 -0.44 -1.09 1.17
N ILE A 87 -0.25 0.03 0.45
CA ILE A 87 1.08 0.60 0.20
C ILE A 87 1.79 0.92 1.52
N GLY A 88 1.06 1.40 2.53
CA GLY A 88 1.58 1.64 3.88
C GLY A 88 2.17 0.39 4.54
N LEU A 89 1.59 -0.79 4.24
CA LEU A 89 1.98 -2.08 4.81
C LEU A 89 3.09 -2.80 4.03
N VAL A 90 3.44 -2.34 2.82
CA VAL A 90 4.51 -2.96 2.02
C VAL A 90 5.87 -2.41 2.43
N PRO A 91 6.80 -3.24 2.93
CA PRO A 91 8.15 -2.83 3.24
C PRO A 91 8.96 -2.64 1.95
N PHE A 92 9.69 -1.52 1.89
CA PHE A 92 10.72 -1.26 0.90
C PHE A 92 12.08 -1.54 1.56
N VAL A 93 12.86 -2.43 0.98
CA VAL A 93 14.12 -2.91 1.55
C VAL A 93 15.29 -2.71 0.58
N ASP A 94 16.52 -2.68 1.09
CA ASP A 94 17.71 -2.62 0.26
C ASP A 94 17.78 -3.85 -0.65
N GLY A 95 17.82 -3.61 -1.97
CA GLY A 95 17.92 -4.61 -3.02
C GLY A 95 19.34 -4.81 -3.56
N SER A 96 20.36 -4.14 -3.02
CA SER A 96 21.74 -4.18 -3.56
C SER A 96 22.33 -5.60 -3.65
N SER A 97 21.87 -6.53 -2.83
CA SER A 97 22.24 -7.94 -2.86
C SER A 97 21.42 -8.79 -3.84
N GLN A 98 20.29 -8.29 -4.35
CA GLN A 98 19.43 -9.03 -5.27
C GLN A 98 20.07 -9.15 -6.65
N ALA A 99 20.00 -10.34 -7.27
CA ALA A 99 20.57 -10.59 -8.59
C ALA A 99 19.99 -9.61 -9.64
N LEU A 100 18.66 -9.44 -9.70
CA LEU A 100 18.01 -8.52 -10.62
C LEU A 100 18.48 -7.06 -10.46
N CYS A 101 18.72 -6.58 -9.23
CA CYS A 101 19.27 -5.26 -8.98
C CYS A 101 20.71 -5.07 -9.46
N ARG A 102 21.49 -6.18 -9.56
CA ARG A 102 22.89 -6.15 -10.01
C ARG A 102 23.03 -6.33 -11.52
N GLU A 103 22.20 -7.19 -12.08
CA GLU A 103 22.32 -7.64 -13.48
C GLU A 103 21.54 -6.76 -14.45
N THR A 104 20.53 -6.05 -13.97
CA THR A 104 19.67 -5.19 -14.76
C THR A 104 19.76 -3.72 -14.32
N LYS A 105 19.30 -2.80 -15.21
CA LYS A 105 19.12 -1.39 -14.85
C LYS A 105 17.78 -1.12 -14.14
N THR A 106 17.20 -2.15 -13.55
CA THR A 106 15.93 -2.06 -12.84
C THR A 106 16.06 -1.15 -11.60
N ALA A 107 15.06 -0.35 -11.35
CA ALA A 107 15.04 0.59 -10.24
C ALA A 107 14.39 0.00 -8.97
N LEU A 108 13.33 -0.78 -9.16
CA LEU A 108 12.60 -1.51 -8.12
C LEU A 108 12.34 -2.94 -8.58
N VAL A 109 12.16 -3.86 -7.64
CA VAL A 109 11.83 -5.28 -7.92
C VAL A 109 10.89 -5.80 -6.85
N ALA A 110 9.78 -6.44 -7.27
CA ALA A 110 8.94 -7.23 -6.40
C ALA A 110 8.73 -8.64 -6.98
N THR A 111 8.55 -9.61 -6.11
CA THR A 111 8.16 -10.97 -6.51
C THR A 111 6.64 -11.09 -6.45
N PRO A 112 5.98 -11.67 -7.48
CA PRO A 112 4.52 -11.83 -7.49
C PRO A 112 3.99 -12.48 -6.20
N GLY A 113 3.03 -11.82 -5.55
CA GLY A 113 2.38 -12.27 -4.33
C GLY A 113 3.19 -12.09 -3.03
N VAL A 114 4.45 -11.67 -3.12
CA VAL A 114 5.31 -11.41 -1.94
C VAL A 114 5.20 -9.93 -1.56
N ARG A 115 4.73 -9.64 -0.34
CA ARG A 115 4.55 -8.27 0.18
C ARG A 115 5.88 -7.62 0.57
N ARG A 116 6.73 -7.36 -0.41
CA ARG A 116 8.03 -6.70 -0.26
C ARG A 116 8.49 -6.13 -1.60
N VAL A 117 9.08 -4.94 -1.57
CA VAL A 117 9.72 -4.31 -2.73
C VAL A 117 11.20 -4.11 -2.42
N PHE A 118 12.07 -4.57 -3.31
CA PHE A 118 13.51 -4.34 -3.25
C PHE A 118 13.85 -3.06 -4.02
N VAL A 119 14.63 -2.20 -3.40
CA VAL A 119 15.07 -0.92 -3.97
C VAL A 119 16.49 -1.08 -4.49
N CYS A 120 16.64 -0.95 -5.80
CA CYS A 120 17.94 -1.01 -6.47
C CYS A 120 18.63 0.37 -6.45
N ARG A 121 19.95 0.39 -6.62
CA ARG A 121 20.78 1.61 -6.54
C ARG A 121 20.36 2.73 -7.52
N THR A 122 19.77 2.38 -8.65
CA THR A 122 19.32 3.32 -9.67
C THR A 122 18.07 4.10 -9.27
N PHE A 123 17.31 3.65 -8.26
CA PHE A 123 16.01 4.23 -7.95
C PHE A 123 16.10 5.70 -7.50
N ALA A 124 17.08 6.05 -6.67
CA ALA A 124 17.27 7.43 -6.22
C ALA A 124 17.53 8.40 -7.38
N GLU A 125 18.29 7.94 -8.41
CA GLU A 125 18.53 8.70 -9.62
C GLU A 125 17.25 8.84 -10.46
N VAL A 126 16.47 7.78 -10.61
CA VAL A 126 15.17 7.81 -11.30
C VAL A 126 14.24 8.80 -10.60
N GLN A 127 14.15 8.75 -9.28
CA GLN A 127 13.31 9.68 -8.49
C GLN A 127 13.76 11.15 -8.68
N LEU A 128 15.05 11.40 -8.76
CA LEU A 128 15.59 12.76 -8.94
C LEU A 128 15.29 13.30 -10.36
N ARG A 129 15.51 12.48 -11.39
CA ARG A 129 15.42 12.92 -12.80
C ARG A 129 14.01 12.83 -13.35
N GLN A 130 13.23 11.85 -12.92
CA GLN A 130 11.91 11.51 -13.46
C GLN A 130 10.95 11.12 -12.32
N PRO A 131 10.56 12.08 -11.46
CA PRO A 131 9.74 11.77 -10.27
C PRO A 131 8.42 11.09 -10.62
N GLY A 132 7.75 11.51 -11.70
CA GLY A 132 6.52 10.88 -12.17
C GLY A 132 6.70 9.42 -12.60
N LEU A 133 7.85 9.05 -13.17
CA LEU A 133 8.18 7.67 -13.45
C LEU A 133 8.41 6.88 -12.17
N ALA A 134 9.17 7.42 -11.21
CA ALA A 134 9.40 6.75 -9.93
C ALA A 134 8.10 6.46 -9.17
N GLU A 135 7.15 7.39 -9.17
CA GLU A 135 5.81 7.20 -8.61
C GLU A 135 5.04 6.07 -9.32
N SER A 136 5.11 6.03 -10.66
CA SER A 136 4.49 4.96 -11.45
C SER A 136 5.14 3.61 -11.19
N LEU A 137 6.47 3.56 -11.01
CA LEU A 137 7.20 2.34 -10.66
C LEU A 137 6.81 1.83 -9.27
N VAL A 138 6.58 2.71 -8.30
CA VAL A 138 6.04 2.28 -6.99
C VAL A 138 4.70 1.57 -7.17
N ILE A 139 3.76 2.14 -7.95
CA ILE A 139 2.46 1.51 -8.22
C ILE A 139 2.67 0.18 -8.94
N HIS A 140 3.54 0.12 -9.96
CA HIS A 140 3.89 -1.09 -10.70
C HIS A 140 4.32 -2.24 -9.75
N GLU A 141 5.27 -1.97 -8.86
CA GLU A 141 5.74 -3.00 -7.92
C GLU A 141 4.66 -3.41 -6.91
N ILE A 142 3.77 -2.49 -6.53
CA ILE A 142 2.62 -2.83 -5.68
C ILE A 142 1.69 -3.83 -6.39
N LEU A 143 1.49 -3.72 -7.71
CA LEU A 143 0.70 -4.70 -8.47
C LEU A 143 1.34 -6.09 -8.40
N HIS A 144 2.68 -6.19 -8.50
CA HIS A 144 3.38 -7.48 -8.30
C HIS A 144 3.16 -8.03 -6.91
N THR A 145 3.24 -7.21 -5.87
CA THR A 145 3.01 -7.70 -4.49
C THR A 145 1.58 -8.24 -4.29
N LEU A 146 0.63 -7.86 -5.13
CA LEU A 146 -0.74 -8.37 -5.15
C LEU A 146 -0.91 -9.64 -6.00
N GLY A 147 0.14 -10.07 -6.71
CA GLY A 147 0.15 -11.33 -7.46
C GLY A 147 0.26 -11.18 -8.97
N LEU A 148 0.42 -9.94 -9.50
CA LEU A 148 0.67 -9.76 -10.93
C LEU A 148 1.99 -10.44 -11.30
N GLY A 149 1.93 -11.36 -12.27
CA GLY A 149 3.11 -11.91 -12.93
C GLY A 149 3.61 -11.03 -14.07
N GLU A 150 4.73 -11.44 -14.68
CA GLU A 150 5.22 -10.89 -15.95
C GLU A 150 5.25 -11.96 -17.03
N ASN A 151 5.15 -11.48 -18.30
CA ASN A 151 5.31 -12.28 -19.53
C ASN A 151 4.23 -13.38 -19.76
N PRO A 152 2.97 -13.02 -20.05
CA PRO A 152 2.39 -11.66 -20.11
C PRO A 152 1.77 -11.20 -18.78
N PRO A 153 1.54 -9.88 -18.59
CA PRO A 153 2.01 -8.77 -19.41
C PRO A 153 3.51 -8.51 -19.23
N THR A 154 4.14 -7.82 -20.19
CA THR A 154 5.53 -7.40 -20.04
C THR A 154 5.65 -6.23 -19.06
N SER A 155 6.83 -6.05 -18.44
CA SER A 155 7.11 -4.93 -17.51
C SER A 155 6.82 -3.56 -18.15
N ILE A 156 7.10 -3.42 -19.45
CA ILE A 156 6.82 -2.20 -20.21
C ILE A 156 5.30 -1.96 -20.30
N GLU A 157 4.52 -2.97 -20.64
CA GLU A 157 3.06 -2.87 -20.73
C GLU A 157 2.43 -2.51 -19.39
N ILE A 158 2.92 -3.10 -18.30
CA ILE A 158 2.46 -2.75 -16.93
C ILE A 158 2.73 -1.27 -16.66
N THR A 159 3.99 -0.82 -16.88
CA THR A 159 4.38 0.58 -16.64
C THR A 159 3.55 1.55 -17.49
N GLN A 160 3.36 1.26 -18.78
CA GLN A 160 2.54 2.08 -19.68
C GLN A 160 1.07 2.15 -19.22
N ARG A 161 0.51 1.05 -18.75
CA ARG A 161 -0.86 1.01 -18.23
C ARG A 161 -0.98 1.86 -16.96
N VAL A 162 -0.04 1.73 -16.02
CA VAL A 162 0.01 2.58 -14.82
C VAL A 162 0.09 4.06 -15.20
N GLN A 163 0.99 4.44 -16.10
CA GLN A 163 1.14 5.83 -16.54
C GLN A 163 -0.12 6.37 -17.27
N ALA A 164 -0.80 5.53 -18.03
CA ALA A 164 -2.02 5.92 -18.72
C ALA A 164 -3.17 6.20 -17.74
N ARG A 165 -3.29 5.38 -16.68
CA ARG A 165 -4.34 5.50 -15.65
C ARG A 165 -4.04 6.58 -14.61
N CYS A 166 -2.78 6.76 -14.26
CA CYS A 166 -2.32 7.56 -13.12
C CYS A 166 -1.63 8.88 -13.56
N ARG A 167 -2.27 9.62 -14.44
CA ARG A 167 -1.80 10.94 -14.93
C ARG A 167 -1.92 12.02 -13.87
#